data_5e44ba14d75fed480a22897f5d7a6b5f
#
_entry.id   5e44ba14d75fed480a22897f5d7a6b5f
#
_cell.length_a   1.000
_cell.length_b   1.000
_cell.length_c   1.000
_cell.angle_alpha   90.00
_cell.angle_beta   90.00
_cell.angle_gamma   90.00
#
_symmetry.space_group_name_H-M   'P 1'
#
loop_
_entity.id
_entity.type
_entity.pdbx_description
1 polymer ?
#
loop_
_entity_poly.entity_id
_entity_poly.type
_entity_poly.pdbx_seq_one_letter_code
_entity_poly.pdbx_strand_id
1 'polypeptide(L)'
;MQRHHRKPRKVIVAASIFPHGNQWEGLAARLETLCGMIDAKNRIARETYGRTTDLVVFTEHAVTGGAGKTAAAKSRPLDGAVLDAFAAKARQYETNVAVPLHLEEDRKNQVFYNAVVFLDRRGEVAGIYRKIHPVNGFANGAPEVLEGGISVGREANVIDLDFGRVGAQICYDMLYDDGWELLAEKGAELVVWASVSPRVFGAGLRAAQHGYWVVTATVRDNASILEPVTGNVAAQVRPPGNLVVHELDLSWYYSHWTPAMHRGSALTQAFGDRVGVHYVDEEDCGLFWSNDPERSIGEMLEAVGVDPDYDQVEHCRRLQEAARGGKPS
;
A
#
# COMPACT_ATOMS: atom_id res chain seq x y z
N MET A 1 -18.42 -1.30 0.63
CA MET A 1 -18.72 -1.23 -0.82
C MET A 1 -18.27 -2.55 -1.45
N GLN A 2 -19.20 -3.28 -2.05
CA GLN A 2 -18.94 -4.63 -2.58
C GLN A 2 -18.02 -4.57 -3.80
N ARG A 3 -16.74 -4.89 -3.60
CA ARG A 3 -15.68 -4.76 -4.63
C ARG A 3 -15.88 -5.73 -5.80
N HIS A 4 -16.46 -6.89 -5.52
CA HIS A 4 -16.68 -7.98 -6.49
C HIS A 4 -17.73 -7.65 -7.57
N HIS A 5 -18.60 -6.67 -7.37
CA HIS A 5 -19.54 -6.23 -8.39
C HIS A 5 -18.94 -5.22 -9.40
N ARG A 6 -17.72 -4.77 -9.17
CA ARG A 6 -17.04 -3.87 -10.10
C ARG A 6 -16.28 -4.64 -11.16
N LYS A 7 -16.24 -4.10 -12.38
CA LYS A 7 -15.34 -4.56 -13.42
C LYS A 7 -13.89 -4.53 -12.92
N PRO A 8 -12.98 -5.32 -13.51
CA PRO A 8 -11.57 -5.33 -13.11
C PRO A 8 -10.97 -3.94 -13.05
N ARG A 9 -10.22 -3.67 -11.99
CA ARG A 9 -9.46 -2.44 -11.79
C ARG A 9 -7.99 -2.78 -11.56
N LYS A 10 -7.32 -3.11 -12.65
CA LYS A 10 -5.91 -3.51 -12.64
C LYS A 10 -5.01 -2.31 -12.38
N VAL A 11 -4.17 -2.42 -11.35
CA VAL A 11 -3.25 -1.38 -10.89
C VAL A 11 -1.85 -1.95 -10.83
N ILE A 12 -0.89 -1.36 -11.55
CA ILE A 12 0.53 -1.71 -11.46
C ILE A 12 1.18 -0.86 -10.38
N VAL A 13 1.62 -1.51 -9.31
CA VAL A 13 2.35 -0.87 -8.22
C VAL A 13 3.81 -1.25 -8.24
N ALA A 14 4.69 -0.32 -7.89
CA ALA A 14 6.11 -0.54 -7.83
C ALA A 14 6.71 -0.03 -6.52
N ALA A 15 7.40 -0.89 -5.79
CA ALA A 15 8.08 -0.56 -4.54
C ALA A 15 9.57 -0.87 -4.61
N SER A 16 10.32 -0.45 -3.60
CA SER A 16 11.76 -0.64 -3.59
C SER A 16 12.34 -0.86 -2.21
N ILE A 17 13.46 -1.59 -2.18
CA ILE A 17 14.45 -1.52 -1.12
C ILE A 17 15.40 -0.38 -1.49
N PHE A 18 15.58 0.57 -0.58
CA PHE A 18 16.54 1.65 -0.81
C PHE A 18 17.35 1.92 0.46
N PRO A 19 18.54 1.31 0.57
CA PRO A 19 19.43 1.50 1.71
C PRO A 19 20.12 2.87 1.62
N HIS A 20 19.45 3.93 2.08
CA HIS A 20 20.01 5.28 2.05
C HIS A 20 21.13 5.50 3.09
N GLY A 21 21.30 4.61 4.07
CA GLY A 21 22.42 4.56 5.02
C GLY A 21 22.74 5.90 5.69
N ASN A 22 23.99 6.01 6.20
CA ASN A 22 24.55 7.25 6.73
C ASN A 22 25.29 8.07 5.65
N GLN A 23 25.27 7.62 4.40
CA GLN A 23 25.93 8.31 3.28
C GLN A 23 24.97 9.34 2.70
N TRP A 24 25.34 10.60 2.78
CA TRP A 24 24.63 11.71 2.19
C TRP A 24 25.50 12.40 1.15
N GLU A 25 25.19 12.16 -0.11
CA GLU A 25 25.91 12.75 -1.27
C GLU A 25 25.32 14.09 -1.73
N GLY A 26 24.39 14.62 -0.97
CA GLY A 26 23.66 15.83 -1.30
C GLY A 26 22.30 15.57 -1.97
N LEU A 27 21.46 16.59 -1.97
CA LEU A 27 20.08 16.47 -2.46
C LEU A 27 20.02 16.15 -3.96
N ALA A 28 20.87 16.80 -4.77
CA ALA A 28 20.85 16.60 -6.22
C ALA A 28 21.16 15.14 -6.61
N ALA A 29 22.24 14.56 -6.07
CA ALA A 29 22.60 13.16 -6.32
C ALA A 29 21.52 12.18 -5.81
N ARG A 30 20.91 12.48 -4.66
CA ARG A 30 19.80 11.69 -4.11
C ARG A 30 18.58 11.71 -5.03
N LEU A 31 18.19 12.86 -5.54
CA LEU A 31 17.08 13.01 -6.48
C LEU A 31 17.36 12.31 -7.81
N GLU A 32 18.58 12.40 -8.33
CA GLU A 32 18.99 11.66 -9.53
C GLU A 32 18.83 10.15 -9.34
N THR A 33 19.31 9.60 -8.21
CA THR A 33 19.17 8.18 -7.87
C THR A 33 17.69 7.76 -7.81
N LEU A 34 16.85 8.51 -7.10
CA LEU A 34 15.44 8.18 -6.94
C LEU A 34 14.66 8.30 -8.26
N CYS A 35 14.96 9.32 -9.06
CA CYS A 35 14.41 9.45 -10.42
C CYS A 35 14.82 8.29 -11.32
N GLY A 36 16.07 7.86 -11.28
CA GLY A 36 16.55 6.67 -11.98
C GLY A 36 15.84 5.38 -11.55
N MET A 37 15.48 5.27 -10.28
CA MET A 37 14.66 4.15 -9.79
C MET A 37 13.22 4.20 -10.34
N ILE A 38 12.63 5.39 -10.55
CA ILE A 38 11.33 5.52 -11.24
C ILE A 38 11.46 5.05 -12.69
N ASP A 39 12.52 5.45 -13.38
CA ASP A 39 12.78 5.02 -14.76
C ASP A 39 12.88 3.48 -14.85
N ALA A 40 13.64 2.86 -13.95
CA ALA A 40 13.80 1.41 -13.89
C ALA A 40 12.48 0.67 -13.58
N LYS A 41 11.69 1.15 -12.62
CA LYS A 41 10.37 0.58 -12.27
C LYS A 41 9.42 0.64 -13.47
N ASN A 42 9.37 1.76 -14.18
CA ASN A 42 8.51 1.91 -15.36
C ASN A 42 9.01 1.09 -16.56
N ARG A 43 10.31 0.90 -16.71
CA ARG A 43 10.86 -0.03 -17.70
C ARG A 43 10.40 -1.46 -17.42
N ILE A 44 10.54 -1.95 -16.19
CA ILE A 44 10.06 -3.28 -15.78
C ILE A 44 8.55 -3.41 -16.02
N ALA A 45 7.75 -2.41 -15.65
CA ALA A 45 6.30 -2.42 -15.86
C ALA A 45 5.93 -2.56 -17.34
N ARG A 46 6.59 -1.80 -18.22
CA ARG A 46 6.38 -1.88 -19.68
C ARG A 46 6.80 -3.23 -20.26
N GLU A 47 7.94 -3.77 -19.83
CA GLU A 47 8.44 -5.07 -20.28
C GLU A 47 7.52 -6.23 -19.84
N THR A 48 6.93 -6.13 -18.63
CA THR A 48 6.11 -7.21 -18.05
C THR A 48 4.63 -7.09 -18.39
N TYR A 49 4.08 -5.89 -18.37
CA TYR A 49 2.63 -5.64 -18.46
C TYR A 49 2.22 -4.76 -19.65
N GLY A 50 3.17 -4.31 -20.48
CA GLY A 50 2.90 -3.48 -21.67
C GLY A 50 2.53 -2.01 -21.36
N ARG A 51 2.52 -1.58 -20.09
CA ARG A 51 2.18 -0.22 -19.68
C ARG A 51 3.03 0.26 -18.50
N THR A 52 2.97 1.55 -18.19
CA THR A 52 3.65 2.15 -17.04
C THR A 52 3.01 1.78 -15.72
N THR A 53 3.69 2.07 -14.61
CA THR A 53 3.14 1.92 -13.26
C THR A 53 1.99 2.90 -13.00
N ASP A 54 1.04 2.50 -12.17
CA ASP A 54 -0.01 3.38 -11.66
C ASP A 54 0.43 4.09 -10.38
N LEU A 55 1.28 3.42 -9.56
CA LEU A 55 1.83 3.98 -8.33
C LEU A 55 3.28 3.54 -8.12
N VAL A 56 4.15 4.50 -7.87
CA VAL A 56 5.53 4.27 -7.43
C VAL A 56 5.68 4.61 -5.96
N VAL A 57 6.27 3.69 -5.18
CA VAL A 57 6.47 3.83 -3.73
C VAL A 57 7.95 3.78 -3.39
N PHE A 58 8.37 4.64 -2.45
CA PHE A 58 9.72 4.67 -1.88
C PHE A 58 9.70 4.40 -0.37
N THR A 59 10.88 4.04 0.16
CA THR A 59 11.08 3.79 1.58
C THR A 59 11.01 5.07 2.41
N GLU A 60 10.70 4.92 3.69
CA GLU A 60 10.81 6.01 4.68
C GLU A 60 12.15 6.74 4.56
N HIS A 61 12.13 8.06 4.64
CA HIS A 61 13.31 8.92 4.51
C HIS A 61 14.06 8.84 3.17
N ALA A 62 13.46 8.29 2.11
CA ALA A 62 14.15 8.11 0.83
C ALA A 62 14.83 9.40 0.35
N VAL A 63 14.16 10.54 0.45
CA VAL A 63 14.68 11.83 -0.02
C VAL A 63 15.77 12.39 0.91
N THR A 64 15.60 12.30 2.22
CA THR A 64 16.40 13.06 3.20
C THR A 64 17.15 12.20 4.21
N GLY A 65 17.11 10.88 4.07
CA GLY A 65 17.86 9.96 4.92
C GLY A 65 19.37 10.24 4.84
N GLY A 66 20.02 10.43 6.00
CA GLY A 66 21.43 10.79 6.08
C GLY A 66 21.75 12.29 6.01
N ALA A 67 20.78 13.15 5.66
CA ALA A 67 21.01 14.59 5.48
C ALA A 67 21.31 15.36 6.78
N GLY A 68 21.11 14.75 7.94
CA GLY A 68 21.37 15.37 9.24
C GLY A 68 20.77 14.57 10.40
N LYS A 69 20.95 15.07 11.63
CA LYS A 69 20.46 14.41 12.86
C LYS A 69 19.13 14.96 13.37
N THR A 70 18.81 16.22 13.08
CA THR A 70 17.57 16.87 13.56
C THR A 70 16.53 16.96 12.46
N ALA A 71 15.26 17.08 12.84
CA ALA A 71 14.16 17.31 11.91
C ALA A 71 14.41 18.58 11.07
N ALA A 72 14.83 19.68 11.69
CA ALA A 72 15.13 20.93 11.02
C ALA A 72 16.23 20.82 9.95
N ALA A 73 17.26 19.97 10.17
CA ALA A 73 18.34 19.76 9.19
C ALA A 73 17.90 18.91 7.99
N LYS A 74 17.02 17.95 8.23
CA LYS A 74 16.54 17.00 7.20
C LYS A 74 15.38 17.55 6.39
N SER A 75 14.50 18.37 6.99
CA SER A 75 13.23 18.75 6.39
C SER A 75 13.40 19.65 5.15
N ARG A 76 12.52 19.44 4.20
CA ARG A 76 12.42 20.19 2.95
C ARG A 76 10.98 20.68 2.77
N PRO A 77 10.79 21.89 2.24
CA PRO A 77 9.47 22.40 1.92
C PRO A 77 8.84 21.65 0.73
N LEU A 78 7.55 21.83 0.53
CA LEU A 78 6.80 21.23 -0.58
C LEU A 78 7.07 21.87 -1.94
N ASP A 79 7.81 22.96 -1.98
CA ASP A 79 8.24 23.65 -3.20
C ASP A 79 9.68 23.33 -3.57
N GLY A 80 10.06 23.64 -4.80
CA GLY A 80 11.43 23.54 -5.29
C GLY A 80 11.87 22.14 -5.71
N ALA A 81 13.18 21.92 -5.68
CA ALA A 81 13.86 20.83 -6.39
C ALA A 81 13.32 19.42 -6.10
N VAL A 82 12.82 19.14 -4.88
CA VAL A 82 12.28 17.82 -4.54
C VAL A 82 10.99 17.57 -5.31
N LEU A 83 10.05 18.49 -5.20
CA LEU A 83 8.75 18.33 -5.83
C LEU A 83 8.87 18.38 -7.35
N ASP A 84 9.67 19.30 -7.88
CA ASP A 84 9.90 19.45 -9.33
C ASP A 84 10.44 18.17 -9.96
N ALA A 85 11.41 17.50 -9.30
CA ALA A 85 12.02 16.27 -9.80
C ALA A 85 10.99 15.12 -9.89
N PHE A 86 10.22 14.89 -8.83
CA PHE A 86 9.23 13.83 -8.81
C PHE A 86 8.02 14.16 -9.70
N ALA A 87 7.58 15.42 -9.73
CA ALA A 87 6.50 15.88 -10.61
C ALA A 87 6.85 15.71 -12.10
N ALA A 88 8.12 15.98 -12.47
CA ALA A 88 8.58 15.71 -13.83
C ALA A 88 8.48 14.23 -14.19
N LYS A 89 8.87 13.33 -13.28
CA LYS A 89 8.76 11.88 -13.48
C LYS A 89 7.30 11.38 -13.48
N ALA A 90 6.45 11.93 -12.60
CA ALA A 90 5.02 11.63 -12.58
C ALA A 90 4.38 11.94 -13.95
N ARG A 91 4.65 13.12 -14.51
CA ARG A 91 4.19 13.52 -15.86
C ARG A 91 4.81 12.68 -16.97
N GLN A 92 6.12 12.39 -16.90
CA GLN A 92 6.84 11.62 -17.93
C GLN A 92 6.25 10.22 -18.12
N TYR A 93 5.84 9.59 -17.04
CA TYR A 93 5.34 8.22 -17.04
C TYR A 93 3.81 8.12 -16.84
N GLU A 94 3.14 9.26 -16.66
CA GLU A 94 1.72 9.29 -16.30
C GLU A 94 1.43 8.38 -15.08
N THR A 95 2.28 8.47 -14.06
CA THR A 95 2.25 7.63 -12.85
C THR A 95 2.05 8.47 -11.59
N ASN A 96 1.33 7.93 -10.60
CA ASN A 96 1.30 8.53 -9.28
C ASN A 96 2.58 8.18 -8.51
N VAL A 97 3.05 9.07 -7.64
CA VAL A 97 4.28 8.85 -6.86
C VAL A 97 4.04 9.15 -5.39
N ALA A 98 4.31 8.16 -4.54
CA ALA A 98 4.36 8.33 -3.08
C ALA A 98 5.79 8.67 -2.66
N VAL A 99 6.02 9.90 -2.21
CA VAL A 99 7.33 10.47 -1.88
C VAL A 99 7.49 10.62 -0.37
N PRO A 100 8.19 9.70 0.32
CA PRO A 100 8.49 9.84 1.74
C PRO A 100 9.64 10.81 1.99
N LEU A 101 9.39 11.82 2.81
CA LEU A 101 10.38 12.82 3.19
C LEU A 101 10.11 13.41 4.57
N HIS A 102 11.13 14.08 5.14
CA HIS A 102 10.89 15.03 6.23
C HIS A 102 10.36 16.32 5.61
N LEU A 103 9.08 16.59 5.88
CA LEU A 103 8.38 17.75 5.37
C LEU A 103 8.60 18.96 6.30
N GLU A 104 9.00 20.07 5.75
CA GLU A 104 9.02 21.37 6.39
C GLU A 104 7.68 22.06 6.14
N GLU A 105 6.87 22.23 7.18
CA GLU A 105 5.59 22.94 7.09
C GLU A 105 5.71 24.38 7.57
N ASP A 106 6.41 24.60 8.67
CA ASP A 106 6.69 25.95 9.20
C ASP A 106 8.05 25.98 9.91
N ARG A 107 9.08 26.45 9.24
CA ARG A 107 10.44 26.56 9.79
C ARG A 107 10.51 27.55 10.96
N LYS A 108 9.76 28.63 10.90
CA LYS A 108 9.78 29.66 11.94
C LYS A 108 9.26 29.12 13.27
N ASN A 109 8.19 28.32 13.21
CA ASN A 109 7.57 27.71 14.37
C ASN A 109 8.06 26.28 14.64
N GLN A 110 9.10 25.82 13.93
CA GLN A 110 9.73 24.49 14.06
C GLN A 110 8.72 23.35 13.84
N VAL A 111 7.82 23.49 12.86
CA VAL A 111 6.83 22.47 12.51
C VAL A 111 7.37 21.62 11.34
N PHE A 112 7.77 20.41 11.67
CA PHE A 112 8.35 19.44 10.74
C PHE A 112 7.63 18.10 10.89
N TYR A 113 7.40 17.39 9.77
CA TYR A 113 6.75 16.07 9.80
C TYR A 113 7.59 15.01 9.08
N ASN A 114 7.55 13.79 9.57
CA ASN A 114 7.84 12.61 8.76
C ASN A 114 6.57 12.33 7.93
N ALA A 115 6.65 12.42 6.62
CA ALA A 115 5.48 12.47 5.75
C ALA A 115 5.63 11.63 4.48
N VAL A 116 4.49 11.22 3.91
CA VAL A 116 4.39 10.74 2.53
C VAL A 116 3.55 11.75 1.75
N VAL A 117 4.16 12.36 0.74
CA VAL A 117 3.48 13.24 -0.21
C VAL A 117 3.08 12.43 -1.44
N PHE A 118 1.82 12.46 -1.81
CA PHE A 118 1.33 11.81 -3.02
C PHE A 118 1.24 12.85 -4.15
N LEU A 119 1.91 12.55 -5.25
CA LEU A 119 1.79 13.28 -6.49
C LEU A 119 0.90 12.49 -7.45
N ASP A 120 -0.02 13.17 -8.11
CA ASP A 120 -0.83 12.59 -9.19
C ASP A 120 -0.05 12.48 -10.50
N ARG A 121 -0.67 11.92 -11.54
CA ARG A 121 -0.05 11.73 -12.86
C ARG A 121 0.31 13.06 -13.55
N ARG A 122 -0.27 14.19 -13.11
CA ARG A 122 0.07 15.54 -13.60
C ARG A 122 1.21 16.16 -12.81
N GLY A 123 1.69 15.46 -11.77
CA GLY A 123 2.73 15.94 -10.87
C GLY A 123 2.21 16.98 -9.87
N GLU A 124 0.91 17.03 -9.63
CA GLU A 124 0.29 17.87 -8.62
C GLU A 124 0.19 17.12 -7.29
N VAL A 125 0.21 17.83 -6.17
CA VAL A 125 0.04 17.23 -4.85
C VAL A 125 -1.41 16.79 -4.67
N ALA A 126 -1.65 15.48 -4.69
CA ALA A 126 -2.96 14.90 -4.46
C ALA A 126 -3.31 14.82 -2.95
N GLY A 127 -2.31 14.65 -2.10
CA GLY A 127 -2.50 14.61 -0.66
C GLY A 127 -1.21 14.35 0.12
N ILE A 128 -1.29 14.46 1.44
CA ILE A 128 -0.15 14.31 2.33
C ILE A 128 -0.58 13.50 3.56
N TYR A 129 0.13 12.42 3.82
CA TYR A 129 0.09 11.75 5.11
C TYR A 129 1.22 12.26 6.01
N ARG A 130 0.92 12.63 7.24
CA ARG A 130 1.87 13.01 8.28
C ARG A 130 1.88 11.93 9.35
N LYS A 131 3.05 11.38 9.66
CA LYS A 131 3.20 10.27 10.62
C LYS A 131 2.51 10.58 11.95
N ILE A 132 1.60 9.71 12.36
CA ILE A 132 0.81 9.89 13.59
C ILE A 132 1.51 9.29 14.81
N HIS A 133 2.41 8.31 14.63
CA HIS A 133 3.18 7.68 15.72
C HIS A 133 4.69 7.80 15.47
N PRO A 134 5.30 8.99 15.62
CA PRO A 134 6.76 9.10 15.58
C PRO A 134 7.40 8.33 16.75
N VAL A 135 8.55 7.70 16.48
CA VAL A 135 9.31 7.00 17.52
C VAL A 135 10.15 7.98 18.34
N ASN A 136 10.37 7.68 19.60
CA ASN A 136 11.28 8.48 20.42
C ASN A 136 12.75 8.33 19.97
N GLY A 137 13.56 9.31 20.32
CA GLY A 137 14.98 9.35 19.97
C GLY A 137 15.91 8.49 20.84
N PHE A 138 15.40 7.42 21.44
CA PHE A 138 16.20 6.54 22.33
C PHE A 138 17.50 6.06 21.67
N ALA A 139 17.41 5.61 20.41
CA ALA A 139 18.58 5.16 19.65
C ALA A 139 19.63 6.27 19.38
N ASN A 140 19.25 7.54 19.51
CA ASN A 140 20.11 8.71 19.31
C ASN A 140 20.50 9.38 20.64
N GLY A 141 20.20 8.76 21.78
CA GLY A 141 20.48 9.32 23.11
C GLY A 141 19.58 10.48 23.54
N ALA A 142 18.44 10.66 22.88
CA ALA A 142 17.45 11.71 23.18
C ALA A 142 16.04 11.10 23.35
N PRO A 143 15.78 10.30 24.39
CA PRO A 143 14.53 9.55 24.53
C PRO A 143 13.28 10.44 24.68
N GLU A 144 13.43 11.67 25.10
CA GLU A 144 12.33 12.64 25.27
C GLU A 144 12.00 13.42 23.99
N VAL A 145 12.71 13.15 22.88
CA VAL A 145 12.52 13.86 21.60
C VAL A 145 12.04 12.88 20.53
N LEU A 146 10.93 13.19 19.86
CA LEU A 146 10.42 12.38 18.77
C LEU A 146 11.23 12.62 17.49
N GLU A 147 11.87 11.57 16.95
CA GLU A 147 12.60 11.53 15.65
C GLU A 147 13.47 12.79 15.35
N GLY A 148 14.12 13.36 16.40
CA GLY A 148 14.96 14.54 16.26
C GLY A 148 14.18 15.87 16.15
N GLY A 149 12.96 15.93 16.65
CA GLY A 149 12.13 17.14 16.71
C GLY A 149 10.99 17.16 15.68
N ILE A 150 10.46 16.01 15.34
CA ILE A 150 9.29 15.86 14.46
C ILE A 150 8.00 16.21 15.22
N SER A 151 7.10 16.91 14.54
CA SER A 151 5.71 17.12 14.97
C SER A 151 4.88 15.87 14.72
N VAL A 152 3.86 15.66 15.55
CA VAL A 152 2.93 14.51 15.45
C VAL A 152 1.81 14.84 14.47
N GLY A 153 1.55 13.96 13.49
CA GLY A 153 0.38 14.01 12.64
C GLY A 153 -0.92 13.82 13.43
N ARG A 154 -2.03 14.29 12.91
CA ARG A 154 -3.31 14.26 13.65
C ARG A 154 -4.10 12.99 13.38
N GLU A 155 -4.14 12.56 12.12
CA GLU A 155 -4.94 11.40 11.70
C GLU A 155 -4.42 10.78 10.40
N ALA A 156 -4.80 9.53 10.16
CA ALA A 156 -4.61 8.87 8.88
C ALA A 156 -5.75 9.26 7.92
N ASN A 157 -5.39 9.73 6.73
CA ASN A 157 -6.32 10.13 5.68
C ASN A 157 -6.18 9.27 4.45
N VAL A 158 -7.31 9.01 3.79
CA VAL A 158 -7.36 8.40 2.47
C VAL A 158 -7.23 9.51 1.42
N ILE A 159 -6.46 9.23 0.39
CA ILE A 159 -6.20 10.13 -0.74
C ILE A 159 -6.83 9.48 -1.96
N ASP A 160 -7.71 10.21 -2.65
CA ASP A 160 -8.34 9.75 -3.87
C ASP A 160 -7.38 9.96 -5.05
N LEU A 161 -6.83 8.87 -5.57
CA LEU A 161 -6.08 8.84 -6.82
C LEU A 161 -7.00 8.34 -7.94
N ASP A 162 -6.61 8.55 -9.19
CA ASP A 162 -7.43 8.21 -10.36
C ASP A 162 -7.79 6.71 -10.45
N PHE A 163 -6.95 5.83 -9.91
CA PHE A 163 -7.18 4.39 -9.90
C PHE A 163 -7.90 3.88 -8.66
N GLY A 164 -7.93 4.64 -7.56
CA GLY A 164 -8.57 4.20 -6.32
C GLY A 164 -8.14 4.98 -5.07
N ARG A 165 -8.62 4.54 -3.93
CA ARG A 165 -8.43 5.19 -2.63
C ARG A 165 -7.20 4.64 -1.92
N VAL A 166 -6.21 5.49 -1.68
CA VAL A 166 -4.91 5.10 -1.14
C VAL A 166 -4.67 5.74 0.22
N GLY A 167 -4.25 4.94 1.19
CA GLY A 167 -3.75 5.40 2.49
C GLY A 167 -2.23 5.30 2.59
N ALA A 168 -1.66 5.87 3.64
CA ALA A 168 -0.27 5.66 4.01
C ALA A 168 -0.09 5.49 5.50
N GLN A 169 0.93 4.71 5.88
CA GLN A 169 1.46 4.58 7.23
C GLN A 169 3.01 4.57 7.14
N ILE A 170 3.69 4.99 8.19
CA ILE A 170 5.15 5.10 8.19
C ILE A 170 5.73 4.32 9.37
N CYS A 171 6.57 3.32 9.07
CA CYS A 171 7.45 2.61 9.99
C CYS A 171 6.80 2.25 11.35
N TYR A 172 6.98 3.08 12.38
CA TYR A 172 6.54 2.83 13.74
C TYR A 172 5.01 2.82 13.91
N ASP A 173 4.26 3.40 12.97
CA ASP A 173 2.80 3.28 12.90
C ASP A 173 2.33 1.81 12.85
N MET A 174 3.23 0.89 12.42
CA MET A 174 2.96 -0.56 12.41
C MET A 174 2.62 -1.14 13.78
N LEU A 175 3.04 -0.51 14.87
CA LEU A 175 2.82 -1.00 16.24
C LEU A 175 1.48 -0.58 16.84
N TYR A 176 0.74 0.29 16.17
CA TYR A 176 -0.54 0.83 16.60
C TYR A 176 -1.62 0.41 15.61
N ASP A 177 -2.84 0.22 16.09
CA ASP A 177 -3.95 -0.26 15.25
C ASP A 177 -4.78 0.87 14.66
N ASP A 178 -4.92 1.97 15.41
CA ASP A 178 -5.83 3.09 15.15
C ASP A 178 -5.69 3.71 13.75
N GLY A 179 -4.46 3.95 13.27
CA GLY A 179 -4.22 4.51 11.94
C GLY A 179 -4.64 3.55 10.82
N TRP A 180 -4.42 2.25 10.99
CA TRP A 180 -4.79 1.21 10.01
C TRP A 180 -6.31 1.00 9.98
N GLU A 181 -6.94 0.94 11.16
CA GLU A 181 -8.39 0.82 11.30
C GLU A 181 -9.10 2.02 10.67
N LEU A 182 -8.67 3.23 10.97
CA LEU A 182 -9.23 4.46 10.42
C LEU A 182 -9.13 4.52 8.88
N LEU A 183 -8.04 4.01 8.30
CA LEU A 183 -7.92 3.91 6.84
C LEU A 183 -8.94 2.93 6.25
N ALA A 184 -9.21 1.80 6.92
CA ALA A 184 -10.23 0.85 6.50
C ALA A 184 -11.64 1.46 6.59
N GLU A 185 -11.97 2.11 7.69
CA GLU A 185 -13.24 2.83 7.89
C GLU A 185 -13.47 3.90 6.82
N LYS A 186 -12.41 4.63 6.46
CA LYS A 186 -12.42 5.63 5.38
C LYS A 186 -12.41 5.00 3.98
N GLY A 187 -12.40 3.67 3.87
CA GLY A 187 -12.52 2.92 2.62
C GLY A 187 -11.25 2.89 1.78
N ALA A 188 -10.07 2.86 2.38
CA ALA A 188 -8.84 2.60 1.66
C ALA A 188 -8.90 1.26 0.91
N GLU A 189 -8.37 1.23 -0.30
CA GLU A 189 -8.28 0.04 -1.14
C GLU A 189 -6.84 -0.49 -1.21
N LEU A 190 -5.89 0.42 -1.01
CA LEU A 190 -4.45 0.17 -0.95
C LEU A 190 -3.83 1.05 0.12
N VAL A 191 -2.92 0.50 0.91
CA VAL A 191 -2.14 1.25 1.90
C VAL A 191 -0.65 1.11 1.61
N VAL A 192 0.03 2.24 1.49
CA VAL A 192 1.49 2.32 1.39
C VAL A 192 2.09 2.28 2.79
N TRP A 193 3.07 1.40 3.01
CA TRP A 193 3.88 1.42 4.21
C TRP A 193 5.34 1.70 3.89
N ALA A 194 5.76 2.93 4.08
CA ALA A 194 7.13 3.37 3.92
C ALA A 194 7.91 3.17 5.23
N SER A 195 8.98 2.36 5.22
CA SER A 195 9.60 1.96 6.49
C SER A 195 11.12 1.76 6.43
N VAL A 196 11.78 1.99 7.56
CA VAL A 196 13.15 1.53 7.80
C VAL A 196 13.16 0.03 8.15
N SER A 197 12.09 -0.47 8.77
CA SER A 197 11.95 -1.87 9.21
C SER A 197 11.31 -2.74 8.12
N PRO A 198 11.77 -4.00 7.94
CA PRO A 198 11.26 -4.89 6.89
C PRO A 198 10.03 -5.73 7.30
N ARG A 199 9.30 -5.41 8.33
CA ARG A 199 8.24 -6.20 9.01
C ARG A 199 7.13 -6.73 8.07
N VAL A 200 7.46 -7.63 7.15
CA VAL A 200 6.52 -8.19 6.16
C VAL A 200 5.35 -8.92 6.82
N PHE A 201 5.59 -9.69 7.88
CA PHE A 201 4.53 -10.36 8.63
C PHE A 201 3.53 -9.37 9.23
N GLY A 202 4.02 -8.27 9.85
CA GLY A 202 3.14 -7.22 10.36
C GLY A 202 2.31 -6.56 9.28
N ALA A 203 2.90 -6.31 8.11
CA ALA A 203 2.19 -5.74 6.97
C ALA A 203 1.12 -6.69 6.40
N GLY A 204 1.42 -8.00 6.35
CA GLY A 204 0.46 -9.03 5.98
C GLY A 204 -0.70 -9.12 6.96
N LEU A 205 -0.42 -9.03 8.27
CA LEU A 205 -1.46 -9.01 9.29
C LEU A 205 -2.41 -7.82 9.11
N ARG A 206 -1.88 -6.62 8.79
CA ARG A 206 -2.71 -5.43 8.50
C ARG A 206 -3.56 -5.60 7.24
N ALA A 207 -2.97 -6.17 6.18
CA ALA A 207 -3.71 -6.48 4.95
C ALA A 207 -4.85 -7.48 5.20
N ALA A 208 -4.58 -8.55 5.98
CA ALA A 208 -5.56 -9.55 6.34
C ALA A 208 -6.68 -8.97 7.22
N GLN A 209 -6.32 -8.22 8.23
CA GLN A 209 -7.25 -7.68 9.23
C GLN A 209 -8.22 -6.65 8.63
N HIS A 210 -7.75 -5.83 7.70
CA HIS A 210 -8.50 -4.67 7.21
C HIS A 210 -8.99 -4.81 5.76
N GLY A 211 -8.62 -5.86 5.04
CA GLY A 211 -9.14 -6.17 3.71
C GLY A 211 -8.74 -5.14 2.63
N TYR A 212 -7.52 -4.60 2.68
CA TYR A 212 -6.94 -3.78 1.62
C TYR A 212 -5.55 -4.29 1.24
N TRP A 213 -5.09 -3.96 0.04
CA TRP A 213 -3.72 -4.23 -0.38
C TRP A 213 -2.73 -3.43 0.45
N VAL A 214 -1.60 -4.03 0.83
CA VAL A 214 -0.50 -3.30 1.48
C VAL A 214 0.74 -3.38 0.61
N VAL A 215 1.32 -2.22 0.29
CA VAL A 215 2.57 -2.09 -0.47
C VAL A 215 3.66 -1.57 0.45
N THR A 216 4.67 -2.39 0.72
CA THR A 216 5.79 -2.02 1.57
C THR A 216 6.99 -1.58 0.75
N ALA A 217 7.62 -0.48 1.13
CA ALA A 217 8.94 -0.08 0.64
C ALA A 217 9.86 0.15 1.83
N THR A 218 11.02 -0.50 1.85
CA THR A 218 11.85 -0.59 3.04
C THR A 218 13.31 -0.25 2.78
N VAL A 219 14.05 0.04 3.85
CA VAL A 219 15.49 0.35 3.74
C VAL A 219 16.31 -0.92 3.49
N ARG A 220 15.83 -2.09 3.92
CA ARG A 220 16.60 -3.35 3.88
C ARG A 220 15.69 -4.57 3.80
N ASP A 221 16.27 -5.69 3.47
CA ASP A 221 15.79 -7.07 3.55
C ASP A 221 14.65 -7.42 2.57
N ASN A 222 13.60 -6.61 2.45
CA ASN A 222 12.52 -6.89 1.50
C ASN A 222 11.70 -5.63 1.17
N ALA A 223 11.08 -5.61 -0.01
CA ALA A 223 9.92 -4.79 -0.33
C ALA A 223 8.84 -5.73 -0.89
N SER A 224 7.60 -5.58 -0.43
CA SER A 224 6.56 -6.60 -0.60
C SER A 224 5.22 -5.99 -0.94
N ILE A 225 4.40 -6.74 -1.66
CA ILE A 225 3.00 -6.44 -1.94
C ILE A 225 2.19 -7.57 -1.31
N LEU A 226 1.30 -7.20 -0.39
CA LEU A 226 0.55 -8.13 0.46
C LEU A 226 -0.92 -8.09 0.05
N GLU A 227 -1.52 -9.27 -0.05
CA GLU A 227 -2.91 -9.45 -0.44
C GLU A 227 -3.88 -9.04 0.67
N PRO A 228 -5.02 -8.46 0.32
CA PRO A 228 -6.11 -8.24 1.25
C PRO A 228 -6.64 -9.58 1.78
N VAL A 229 -7.13 -9.61 3.00
CA VAL A 229 -7.79 -10.73 3.69
C VAL A 229 -6.90 -11.92 3.97
N THR A 230 -6.09 -12.40 3.01
CA THR A 230 -5.14 -13.51 3.24
C THR A 230 -3.86 -13.04 3.93
N GLY A 231 -3.44 -11.80 3.70
CA GLY A 231 -2.17 -11.27 4.19
C GLY A 231 -0.93 -11.86 3.52
N ASN A 232 -1.11 -12.72 2.52
CA ASN A 232 -0.01 -13.38 1.82
C ASN A 232 0.79 -12.41 0.95
N VAL A 233 2.00 -12.82 0.64
CA VAL A 233 2.91 -12.09 -0.24
C VAL A 233 2.55 -12.40 -1.69
N ALA A 234 1.91 -11.46 -2.39
CA ALA A 234 1.64 -11.56 -3.83
C ALA A 234 2.92 -11.37 -4.65
N ALA A 235 3.77 -10.42 -4.25
CA ALA A 235 5.06 -10.19 -4.86
C ALA A 235 6.07 -9.62 -3.85
N GLN A 236 7.33 -9.98 -3.99
CA GLN A 236 8.40 -9.53 -3.10
C GLN A 236 9.73 -9.45 -3.82
N VAL A 237 10.55 -8.49 -3.43
CA VAL A 237 11.98 -8.46 -3.75
C VAL A 237 12.80 -8.55 -2.47
N ARG A 238 13.95 -9.22 -2.60
CA ARG A 238 15.00 -9.31 -1.56
C ARG A 238 16.37 -9.04 -2.20
N PRO A 239 17.37 -8.61 -1.42
CA PRO A 239 18.73 -8.47 -1.92
C PRO A 239 19.25 -9.77 -2.57
N PRO A 240 20.00 -9.69 -3.69
CA PRO A 240 20.58 -8.48 -4.30
C PRO A 240 19.61 -7.63 -5.13
N GLY A 241 18.38 -8.09 -5.39
CA GLY A 241 17.36 -7.27 -6.04
C GLY A 241 16.90 -6.12 -5.12
N ASN A 242 16.37 -5.07 -5.73
CA ASN A 242 15.90 -3.90 -4.98
C ASN A 242 14.59 -3.29 -5.49
N LEU A 243 14.01 -3.81 -6.57
CA LEU A 243 12.76 -3.33 -7.14
C LEU A 243 11.76 -4.47 -7.27
N VAL A 244 10.52 -4.23 -6.87
CA VAL A 244 9.37 -5.10 -7.14
C VAL A 244 8.32 -4.30 -7.90
N VAL A 245 7.78 -4.92 -8.97
CA VAL A 245 6.67 -4.38 -9.78
C VAL A 245 5.63 -5.48 -9.92
N HIS A 246 4.39 -5.17 -9.62
CA HIS A 246 3.31 -6.15 -9.65
C HIS A 246 1.99 -5.51 -10.05
N GLU A 247 1.21 -6.22 -10.87
CA GLU A 247 -0.16 -5.84 -11.19
C GLU A 247 -1.10 -6.53 -10.19
N LEU A 248 -1.91 -5.74 -9.51
CA LEU A 248 -2.95 -6.19 -8.59
C LEU A 248 -4.33 -5.75 -9.09
N ASP A 249 -5.39 -6.37 -8.59
CA ASP A 249 -6.76 -5.93 -8.87
C ASP A 249 -7.42 -5.37 -7.63
N LEU A 250 -8.03 -4.20 -7.73
CA LEU A 250 -8.81 -3.60 -6.65
C LEU A 250 -10.26 -4.13 -6.59
N SER A 251 -10.66 -4.93 -7.59
CA SER A 251 -11.98 -5.58 -7.69
C SER A 251 -11.81 -7.09 -7.52
N TRP A 252 -11.95 -7.55 -6.30
CA TRP A 252 -11.70 -8.93 -5.92
C TRP A 252 -12.85 -9.48 -5.03
N TYR A 253 -12.91 -10.81 -4.95
CA TYR A 253 -13.80 -11.57 -4.06
C TYR A 253 -12.96 -12.49 -3.17
N TYR A 254 -13.35 -12.62 -1.93
CA TYR A 254 -12.77 -13.56 -0.98
C TYR A 254 -13.79 -14.61 -0.58
N SER A 255 -13.38 -15.86 -0.50
CA SER A 255 -14.21 -16.94 0.02
C SER A 255 -13.38 -17.94 0.81
N HIS A 256 -13.95 -18.40 1.91
CA HIS A 256 -13.56 -19.67 2.51
C HIS A 256 -13.95 -20.82 1.59
N TRP A 257 -13.43 -22.01 1.87
CA TRP A 257 -13.83 -23.20 1.14
C TRP A 257 -15.35 -23.39 1.20
N THR A 258 -15.95 -23.67 0.06
CA THR A 258 -17.34 -24.08 -0.08
C THR A 258 -17.47 -25.16 -1.12
N PRO A 259 -18.47 -26.06 -1.03
CA PRO A 259 -18.70 -27.07 -2.07
C PRO A 259 -18.93 -26.46 -3.46
N ALA A 260 -19.58 -25.30 -3.55
CA ALA A 260 -19.86 -24.61 -4.82
C ALA A 260 -18.58 -24.05 -5.46
N MET A 261 -17.70 -23.45 -4.66
CA MET A 261 -16.43 -22.89 -5.17
C MET A 261 -15.37 -23.96 -5.44
N HIS A 262 -15.33 -25.01 -4.63
CA HIS A 262 -14.37 -26.11 -4.75
C HIS A 262 -12.94 -25.63 -5.02
N ARG A 263 -12.40 -24.73 -4.16
CA ARG A 263 -11.08 -24.10 -4.29
C ARG A 263 -10.91 -23.25 -5.56
N GLY A 264 -12.01 -22.75 -6.12
CA GLY A 264 -12.01 -21.97 -7.36
C GLY A 264 -12.05 -22.81 -8.64
N SER A 265 -12.10 -24.14 -8.55
CA SER A 265 -12.13 -24.99 -9.76
C SER A 265 -13.41 -24.80 -10.57
N ALA A 266 -14.54 -24.45 -9.94
CA ALA A 266 -15.77 -24.11 -10.66
C ALA A 266 -15.57 -22.89 -11.58
N LEU A 267 -14.88 -21.87 -11.10
CA LEU A 267 -14.55 -20.67 -11.87
C LEU A 267 -13.55 -20.96 -12.99
N THR A 268 -12.46 -21.68 -12.67
CA THR A 268 -11.42 -21.97 -13.68
C THR A 268 -11.93 -22.91 -14.77
N GLN A 269 -12.83 -23.83 -14.48
CA GLN A 269 -13.49 -24.67 -15.48
C GLN A 269 -14.41 -23.86 -16.40
N ALA A 270 -15.15 -22.90 -15.86
CA ALA A 270 -16.10 -22.08 -16.62
C ALA A 270 -15.41 -20.97 -17.44
N PHE A 271 -14.35 -20.37 -16.91
CA PHE A 271 -13.78 -19.14 -17.45
C PHE A 271 -12.32 -19.26 -17.91
N GLY A 272 -11.60 -20.34 -17.53
CA GLY A 272 -10.18 -20.51 -17.89
C GLY A 272 -9.33 -19.32 -17.41
N ASP A 273 -8.48 -18.80 -18.29
CA ASP A 273 -7.56 -17.68 -17.99
C ASP A 273 -8.27 -16.33 -17.77
N ARG A 274 -9.59 -16.26 -18.01
CA ARG A 274 -10.38 -15.05 -17.74
C ARG A 274 -10.67 -14.84 -16.25
N VAL A 275 -10.34 -15.79 -15.38
CA VAL A 275 -10.41 -15.66 -13.95
C VAL A 275 -9.05 -15.86 -13.31
N GLY A 276 -8.69 -15.00 -12.37
CA GLY A 276 -7.53 -15.18 -11.50
C GLY A 276 -7.96 -15.82 -10.17
N VAL A 277 -7.16 -16.76 -9.70
CA VAL A 277 -7.40 -17.50 -8.47
C VAL A 277 -6.11 -17.62 -7.69
N HIS A 278 -6.12 -17.20 -6.44
CA HIS A 278 -5.10 -17.52 -5.47
C HIS A 278 -5.77 -18.19 -4.27
N TYR A 279 -5.65 -19.51 -4.19
CA TYR A 279 -6.18 -20.29 -3.08
C TYR A 279 -5.06 -20.69 -2.13
N VAL A 280 -5.27 -20.47 -0.84
CA VAL A 280 -4.34 -20.74 0.25
C VAL A 280 -4.83 -22.00 0.96
N ASP A 281 -4.24 -23.16 0.64
CA ASP A 281 -4.66 -24.45 1.16
C ASP A 281 -4.52 -24.55 2.67
N GLU A 282 -3.53 -23.90 3.27
CA GLU A 282 -3.28 -23.90 4.70
C GLU A 282 -4.33 -23.12 5.50
N GLU A 283 -4.99 -22.14 4.87
CA GLU A 283 -6.04 -21.31 5.47
C GLU A 283 -7.44 -21.67 4.97
N ASP A 284 -7.53 -22.60 4.04
CA ASP A 284 -8.76 -23.06 3.39
C ASP A 284 -9.64 -21.90 2.86
N CYS A 285 -8.98 -20.93 2.20
CA CYS A 285 -9.61 -19.74 1.66
C CYS A 285 -8.91 -19.27 0.37
N GLY A 286 -9.55 -18.36 -0.36
CA GLY A 286 -8.97 -17.85 -1.59
C GLY A 286 -9.41 -16.44 -1.94
N LEU A 287 -8.55 -15.80 -2.74
CA LEU A 287 -8.79 -14.53 -3.40
C LEU A 287 -9.03 -14.78 -4.88
N PHE A 288 -10.09 -14.18 -5.43
CA PHE A 288 -10.56 -14.37 -6.80
C PHE A 288 -10.76 -13.02 -7.47
N TRP A 289 -10.38 -12.90 -8.74
CA TRP A 289 -10.58 -11.68 -9.52
C TRP A 289 -10.87 -11.99 -10.99
N SER A 290 -11.49 -11.05 -11.68
CA SER A 290 -11.72 -11.20 -13.12
C SER A 290 -10.53 -10.69 -13.93
N ASN A 291 -10.16 -11.42 -14.98
CA ASN A 291 -9.26 -10.98 -16.04
C ASN A 291 -10.05 -10.60 -17.31
N ASP A 292 -11.38 -10.68 -17.28
CA ASP A 292 -12.25 -10.28 -18.38
C ASP A 292 -12.65 -8.81 -18.18
N PRO A 293 -12.25 -7.88 -19.07
CA PRO A 293 -12.52 -6.44 -18.89
C PRO A 293 -14.01 -6.08 -18.90
N GLU A 294 -14.84 -6.98 -19.44
CA GLU A 294 -16.29 -6.72 -19.56
C GLU A 294 -17.12 -7.34 -18.43
N ARG A 295 -16.54 -8.22 -17.63
CA ARG A 295 -17.26 -8.98 -16.60
C ARG A 295 -16.62 -8.85 -15.23
N SER A 296 -17.41 -8.56 -14.20
CA SER A 296 -16.95 -8.57 -12.81
C SER A 296 -16.75 -9.99 -12.29
N ILE A 297 -15.98 -10.15 -11.21
CA ILE A 297 -15.87 -11.46 -10.53
C ILE A 297 -17.22 -11.88 -9.91
N GLY A 298 -18.06 -10.94 -9.48
CA GLY A 298 -19.42 -11.22 -9.00
C GLY A 298 -20.28 -11.89 -10.08
N GLU A 299 -20.29 -11.34 -11.30
CA GLU A 299 -21.02 -11.94 -12.44
C GLU A 299 -20.48 -13.33 -12.82
N MET A 300 -19.17 -13.58 -12.62
CA MET A 300 -18.58 -14.92 -12.83
C MET A 300 -19.03 -15.91 -11.76
N LEU A 301 -19.14 -15.48 -10.51
CA LEU A 301 -19.64 -16.29 -9.38
C LEU A 301 -21.09 -16.66 -9.60
N GLU A 302 -21.95 -15.71 -9.93
CA GLU A 302 -23.36 -15.96 -10.25
C GLU A 302 -23.52 -16.98 -11.39
N ALA A 303 -22.69 -16.89 -12.43
CA ALA A 303 -22.74 -17.80 -13.57
C ALA A 303 -22.38 -19.26 -13.21
N VAL A 304 -21.66 -19.48 -12.13
CA VAL A 304 -21.38 -20.83 -11.58
C VAL A 304 -22.26 -21.21 -10.40
N GLY A 305 -23.32 -20.41 -10.14
CA GLY A 305 -24.31 -20.71 -9.10
C GLY A 305 -23.88 -20.30 -7.69
N VAL A 306 -22.92 -19.41 -7.56
CA VAL A 306 -22.46 -18.85 -6.29
C VAL A 306 -23.04 -17.44 -6.14
N ASP A 307 -23.76 -17.20 -5.05
CA ASP A 307 -24.22 -15.85 -4.69
C ASP A 307 -23.06 -15.08 -4.06
N PRO A 308 -22.53 -14.03 -4.74
CA PRO A 308 -21.39 -13.28 -4.22
C PRO A 308 -21.72 -12.41 -3.00
N ASP A 309 -22.99 -12.15 -2.74
CA ASP A 309 -23.48 -11.37 -1.60
C ASP A 309 -23.84 -12.21 -0.38
N TYR A 310 -23.79 -13.55 -0.51
CA TYR A 310 -24.10 -14.44 0.59
C TYR A 310 -22.97 -14.47 1.62
N ASP A 311 -23.20 -13.84 2.76
CA ASP A 311 -22.32 -13.90 3.92
C ASP A 311 -22.68 -15.10 4.82
N GLN A 312 -21.95 -16.21 4.61
CA GLN A 312 -22.14 -17.44 5.38
C GLN A 312 -21.89 -17.24 6.88
N VAL A 313 -20.89 -16.43 7.24
CA VAL A 313 -20.52 -16.21 8.64
C VAL A 313 -21.65 -15.46 9.35
N GLU A 314 -22.15 -14.41 8.73
CA GLU A 314 -23.27 -13.63 9.26
C GLU A 314 -24.57 -14.45 9.30
N HIS A 315 -24.82 -15.27 8.29
CA HIS A 315 -25.96 -16.19 8.29
C HIS A 315 -25.87 -17.18 9.46
N CYS A 316 -24.72 -17.84 9.66
CA CYS A 316 -24.48 -18.74 10.79
C CYS A 316 -24.61 -18.01 12.13
N ARG A 317 -24.12 -16.78 12.27
CA ARG A 317 -24.27 -15.97 13.48
C ARG A 317 -25.74 -15.80 13.85
N ARG A 318 -26.58 -15.39 12.90
CA ARG A 318 -28.03 -15.23 13.11
C ARG A 318 -28.70 -16.54 13.54
N LEU A 319 -28.37 -17.67 12.92
CA LEU A 319 -28.89 -18.99 13.33
C LEU A 319 -28.45 -19.37 14.74
N GLN A 320 -27.19 -19.11 15.09
CA GLN A 320 -26.66 -19.39 16.42
C GLN A 320 -27.35 -18.53 17.51
N GLU A 321 -27.58 -17.26 17.23
CA GLU A 321 -28.29 -16.35 18.14
C GLU A 321 -29.74 -16.80 18.36
N ALA A 322 -30.45 -17.15 17.28
CA ALA A 322 -31.80 -17.69 17.36
C ALA A 322 -31.84 -18.99 18.19
N ALA A 323 -30.89 -19.91 17.99
CA ALA A 323 -30.81 -21.17 18.75
C ALA A 323 -30.49 -20.95 20.24
N ARG A 324 -29.78 -19.86 20.60
CA ARG A 324 -29.53 -19.51 22.01
C ARG A 324 -30.72 -18.83 22.69
N GLY A 325 -31.84 -18.58 21.98
CA GLY A 325 -33.02 -17.91 22.49
C GLY A 325 -32.82 -16.40 22.78
N GLY A 326 -31.79 -15.79 22.21
CA GLY A 326 -31.54 -14.37 22.30
C GLY A 326 -32.39 -13.57 21.30
N LYS A 327 -32.82 -12.38 21.68
CA LYS A 327 -33.27 -11.39 20.68
C LYS A 327 -32.05 -10.96 19.89
N PRO A 328 -32.14 -10.85 18.57
CA PRO A 328 -31.03 -10.30 17.79
C PRO A 328 -30.70 -8.92 18.29
N SER A 329 -29.39 -8.65 18.47
CA SER A 329 -28.82 -7.36 18.91
C SER A 329 -29.01 -6.29 17.84
#